data_2d6fa91aab76421845aec3742641be51
#
_entry.id   2d6fa91aab76421845aec3742641be51
#
_cell.length_a   1.000
_cell.length_b   1.000
_cell.length_c   1.000
_cell.angle_alpha   90.00
_cell.angle_beta   90.00
_cell.angle_gamma   90.00
#
_symmetry.space_group_name_H-M   'P 1'
#
loop_
_entity.id
_entity.type
_entity.pdbx_description
1 polymer ?
#
loop_
_entity_poly.entity_id
_entity_poly.type
_entity_poly.pdbx_seq_one_letter_code
_entity_poly.pdbx_strand_id
1 'polypeptide(L)'
;HGSTAAGNDQVRFEVALRTLAPELEILAPVRDRAFKRPEQLAYLQERKLPVPPFGAAYSVNRGLWGTTIGGKETLVSDGCIPDDAWVLTRDAFTNPQPPERHTIGFEAGIPCALDGKSLDPVSLIESVEALGAKFGIGRGIHLGDTIIGFKGRVAFEAPAAEILLNAHRELEKLVLSARQSRLKD
;
A
#
# COMPACT_ATOMS: atom_id res chain seq x y z
N HIS A 1 4.72 -21.40 -2.96
CA HIS A 1 4.23 -20.05 -3.21
C HIS A 1 4.37 -19.64 -4.68
N GLY A 2 3.64 -18.61 -5.11
CA GLY A 2 3.61 -18.11 -6.50
C GLY A 2 4.43 -16.85 -6.75
N SER A 3 5.34 -16.47 -5.86
CA SER A 3 6.15 -15.27 -6.02
C SER A 3 7.14 -15.39 -7.17
N THR A 4 7.36 -14.30 -7.89
CA THR A 4 8.32 -14.25 -9.01
C THR A 4 9.74 -14.00 -8.54
N ALA A 5 10.74 -14.33 -9.35
CA ALA A 5 12.15 -14.15 -8.98
C ALA A 5 12.56 -12.70 -8.70
N ALA A 6 11.88 -11.71 -9.31
CA ALA A 6 12.21 -10.28 -9.19
C ALA A 6 11.41 -9.55 -8.10
N GLY A 7 10.46 -10.22 -7.42
CA GLY A 7 9.59 -9.59 -6.42
C GLY A 7 10.19 -9.58 -5.02
N ASN A 8 9.90 -8.55 -4.24
CA ASN A 8 10.27 -8.49 -2.82
C ASN A 8 9.61 -9.61 -2.01
N ASP A 9 8.44 -10.06 -2.39
CA ASP A 9 7.73 -11.16 -1.70
C ASP A 9 8.46 -12.48 -1.84
N GLN A 10 9.14 -12.72 -2.95
CA GLN A 10 10.03 -13.87 -3.11
C GLN A 10 11.06 -13.92 -1.98
N VAL A 11 11.75 -12.81 -1.72
CA VAL A 11 12.77 -12.74 -0.68
C VAL A 11 12.13 -12.91 0.71
N ARG A 12 11.01 -12.27 0.97
CA ARG A 12 10.29 -12.37 2.26
C ARG A 12 9.88 -13.81 2.57
N PHE A 13 9.24 -14.50 1.63
CA PHE A 13 8.81 -15.88 1.84
C PHE A 13 10.00 -16.82 1.99
N GLU A 14 11.02 -16.72 1.13
CA GLU A 14 12.20 -17.59 1.22
C GLU A 14 12.92 -17.40 2.56
N VAL A 15 13.19 -16.17 2.97
CA VAL A 15 13.88 -15.88 4.23
C VAL A 15 13.05 -16.35 5.42
N ALA A 16 11.77 -16.04 5.46
CA ALA A 16 10.89 -16.44 6.55
C ALA A 16 10.78 -17.96 6.67
N LEU A 17 10.52 -18.67 5.58
CA LEU A 17 10.37 -20.12 5.59
C LEU A 17 11.68 -20.83 5.94
N ARG A 18 12.80 -20.42 5.35
CA ARG A 18 14.12 -21.01 5.67
C ARG A 18 14.58 -20.75 7.11
N THR A 19 14.10 -19.66 7.71
CA THR A 19 14.46 -19.31 9.09
C THR A 19 13.56 -19.98 10.12
N LEU A 20 12.25 -20.01 9.87
CA LEU A 20 11.26 -20.47 10.84
C LEU A 20 10.92 -21.97 10.71
N ALA A 21 11.09 -22.53 9.52
CA ALA A 21 10.76 -23.92 9.21
C ALA A 21 11.73 -24.48 8.16
N PRO A 22 13.03 -24.61 8.49
CA PRO A 22 14.08 -25.00 7.55
C PRO A 22 13.92 -26.44 7.02
N GLU A 23 13.13 -27.24 7.69
CA GLU A 23 12.80 -28.63 7.30
C GLU A 23 11.77 -28.71 6.15
N LEU A 24 11.08 -27.61 5.82
CA LEU A 24 10.08 -27.61 4.75
C LEU A 24 10.73 -27.46 3.36
N GLU A 25 10.28 -28.26 2.42
CA GLU A 25 10.60 -28.07 1.01
C GLU A 25 9.81 -26.86 0.47
N ILE A 26 10.52 -25.93 -0.18
CA ILE A 26 9.91 -24.73 -0.76
C ILE A 26 9.68 -24.95 -2.25
N LEU A 27 8.42 -24.99 -2.66
CA LEU A 27 8.00 -25.06 -4.05
C LEU A 27 7.62 -23.67 -4.55
N ALA A 28 8.31 -23.19 -5.57
CA ALA A 28 8.07 -21.87 -6.19
C ALA A 28 7.93 -21.98 -7.72
N PRO A 29 6.86 -22.63 -8.22
CA PRO A 29 6.73 -23.02 -9.63
C PRO A 29 6.75 -21.85 -10.61
N VAL A 30 6.31 -20.66 -10.22
CA VAL A 30 6.36 -19.47 -11.08
C VAL A 30 7.81 -19.01 -11.28
N ARG A 31 8.60 -18.99 -10.22
CA ARG A 31 10.03 -18.68 -10.28
C ARG A 31 10.81 -19.75 -11.04
N ASP A 32 10.60 -20.99 -10.67
CA ASP A 32 11.41 -22.11 -11.16
C ASP A 32 11.22 -22.34 -12.66
N ARG A 33 10.05 -21.99 -13.19
CA ARG A 33 9.75 -22.03 -14.63
C ARG A 33 9.96 -20.68 -15.33
N ALA A 34 10.36 -19.64 -14.60
CA ALA A 34 10.48 -18.27 -15.09
C ALA A 34 9.20 -17.76 -15.79
N PHE A 35 8.03 -18.16 -15.31
CA PHE A 35 6.73 -17.82 -15.89
C PHE A 35 6.51 -16.31 -15.88
N LYS A 36 6.47 -15.73 -17.09
CA LYS A 36 6.08 -14.34 -17.29
C LYS A 36 4.56 -14.17 -17.19
N ARG A 37 4.10 -12.98 -16.86
CA ARG A 37 2.68 -12.71 -16.64
C ARG A 37 1.76 -13.07 -17.82
N PRO A 38 2.11 -12.81 -19.09
CA PRO A 38 1.32 -13.27 -20.24
C PRO A 38 1.17 -14.80 -20.30
N GLU A 39 2.23 -15.52 -19.98
CA GLU A 39 2.23 -16.99 -19.98
C GLU A 39 1.36 -17.56 -18.85
N GLN A 40 1.37 -16.90 -17.66
CA GLN A 40 0.49 -17.24 -16.55
C GLN A 40 -1.00 -17.05 -16.92
N LEU A 41 -1.30 -15.96 -17.62
CA LEU A 41 -2.67 -15.69 -18.09
C LEU A 41 -3.11 -16.72 -19.12
N ALA A 42 -2.28 -17.03 -20.12
CA ALA A 42 -2.56 -18.08 -21.10
C ALA A 42 -2.80 -19.44 -20.44
N TYR A 43 -1.97 -19.79 -19.44
CA TYR A 43 -2.13 -21.03 -18.66
C TYR A 43 -3.48 -21.12 -17.95
N LEU A 44 -3.92 -20.02 -17.34
CA LEU A 44 -5.23 -19.97 -16.66
C LEU A 44 -6.39 -20.07 -17.67
N GLN A 45 -6.30 -19.36 -18.79
CA GLN A 45 -7.31 -19.37 -19.87
C GLN A 45 -7.48 -20.74 -20.51
N GLU A 46 -6.37 -21.41 -20.85
CA GLU A 46 -6.41 -22.78 -21.40
C GLU A 46 -7.14 -23.76 -20.49
N ARG A 47 -7.02 -23.56 -19.16
CA ARG A 47 -7.63 -24.41 -18.14
C ARG A 47 -8.98 -23.93 -17.65
N LYS A 48 -9.54 -22.87 -18.27
CA LYS A 48 -10.80 -22.24 -17.89
C LYS A 48 -10.86 -21.86 -16.41
N LEU A 49 -9.71 -21.47 -15.85
CA LEU A 49 -9.59 -20.98 -14.48
C LEU A 49 -9.88 -19.49 -14.43
N PRO A 50 -10.42 -18.98 -13.30
CA PRO A 50 -10.70 -17.56 -13.15
C PRO A 50 -9.44 -16.72 -13.32
N VAL A 51 -9.51 -15.68 -14.13
CA VAL A 51 -8.46 -14.67 -14.28
C VAL A 51 -8.88 -13.46 -13.45
N PRO A 52 -8.04 -12.97 -12.51
CA PRO A 52 -8.36 -11.78 -11.73
C PRO A 52 -8.59 -10.56 -12.65
N PRO A 53 -9.63 -9.75 -12.43
CA PRO A 53 -10.00 -8.62 -13.29
C PRO A 53 -8.89 -7.57 -13.44
N PHE A 54 -8.04 -7.42 -12.44
CA PHE A 54 -6.89 -6.50 -12.46
C PHE A 54 -5.58 -7.18 -12.91
N GLY A 55 -5.65 -8.46 -13.32
CA GLY A 55 -4.50 -9.36 -13.40
C GLY A 55 -3.45 -9.06 -14.46
N ALA A 56 -3.72 -8.23 -15.47
CA ALA A 56 -2.82 -8.09 -16.61
C ALA A 56 -1.96 -6.82 -16.57
N ALA A 57 -2.48 -5.72 -16.04
CA ALA A 57 -1.87 -4.41 -16.19
C ALA A 57 -1.06 -3.96 -14.96
N TYR A 58 -1.64 -4.12 -13.78
CA TYR A 58 -1.05 -3.66 -12.52
C TYR A 58 -0.93 -4.80 -11.51
N SER A 59 0.11 -4.72 -10.68
CA SER A 59 0.24 -5.50 -9.45
C SER A 59 -0.26 -4.65 -8.29
N VAL A 60 -1.30 -5.10 -7.62
CA VAL A 60 -1.93 -4.37 -6.51
C VAL A 60 -1.73 -5.17 -5.23
N ASN A 61 -1.14 -4.53 -4.22
CA ASN A 61 -1.03 -5.09 -2.88
C ASN A 61 -1.77 -4.18 -1.92
N ARG A 62 -2.76 -4.72 -1.22
CA ARG A 62 -3.59 -4.01 -0.24
C ARG A 62 -3.30 -4.51 1.17
N GLY A 63 -3.16 -3.57 2.10
CA GLY A 63 -2.99 -3.81 3.52
C GLY A 63 -3.77 -2.80 4.34
N LEU A 64 -3.67 -2.88 5.67
CA LEU A 64 -4.34 -1.98 6.60
C LEU A 64 -3.98 -0.50 6.38
N TRP A 65 -2.74 -0.20 5.99
CA TRP A 65 -2.21 1.15 5.82
C TRP A 65 -2.31 1.70 4.39
N GLY A 66 -3.04 1.01 3.52
CA GLY A 66 -3.27 1.46 2.15
C GLY A 66 -2.92 0.41 1.10
N THR A 67 -2.69 0.90 -0.11
CA THR A 67 -2.52 0.07 -1.31
C THR A 67 -1.31 0.51 -2.09
N THR A 68 -0.56 -0.44 -2.65
CA THR A 68 0.49 -0.16 -3.63
C THR A 68 0.08 -0.66 -5.01
N ILE A 69 0.46 0.08 -6.05
CA ILE A 69 0.11 -0.19 -7.45
C ILE A 69 1.41 -0.12 -8.25
N GLY A 70 1.80 -1.25 -8.84
CA GLY A 70 2.99 -1.38 -9.68
C GLY A 70 2.66 -1.93 -11.05
N GLY A 71 3.50 -1.67 -12.04
CA GLY A 71 3.32 -2.09 -13.43
C GLY A 71 3.04 -0.93 -14.39
N LYS A 72 2.95 -1.20 -15.68
CA LYS A 72 2.71 -0.22 -16.76
C LYS A 72 3.47 1.11 -16.54
N GLU A 73 2.75 2.19 -16.25
CA GLU A 73 3.30 3.54 -16.14
C GLU A 73 4.31 3.69 -15.00
N THR A 74 4.28 2.81 -13.99
CA THR A 74 5.30 2.82 -12.93
C THR A 74 6.64 2.24 -13.39
N LEU A 75 6.69 1.56 -14.53
CA LEU A 75 7.92 0.98 -15.07
C LEU A 75 8.82 1.99 -15.79
N VAL A 76 8.30 3.19 -16.05
CA VAL A 76 9.03 4.29 -16.69
C VAL A 76 9.07 5.51 -15.77
N SER A 77 10.08 6.36 -15.91
CA SER A 77 10.33 7.47 -14.99
C SER A 77 9.30 8.60 -15.10
N ASP A 78 8.69 8.78 -16.25
CA ASP A 78 7.80 9.89 -16.60
C ASP A 78 6.32 9.47 -16.77
N GLY A 79 5.99 8.17 -16.59
CA GLY A 79 4.63 7.68 -16.71
C GLY A 79 3.71 8.21 -15.61
N CYS A 80 2.56 8.77 -15.98
CA CYS A 80 1.51 9.16 -15.06
C CYS A 80 0.50 8.03 -14.88
N ILE A 81 0.12 7.76 -13.65
CA ILE A 81 -0.91 6.76 -13.33
C ILE A 81 -2.28 7.31 -13.75
N PRO A 82 -3.03 6.63 -14.63
CA PRO A 82 -4.38 7.05 -14.99
C PRO A 82 -5.36 6.89 -13.81
N ASP A 83 -6.44 7.66 -13.83
CA ASP A 83 -7.38 7.71 -12.70
C ASP A 83 -8.07 6.36 -12.44
N ASP A 84 -8.31 5.57 -13.45
CA ASP A 84 -8.91 4.23 -13.35
C ASP A 84 -7.99 3.17 -12.71
N ALA A 85 -6.69 3.44 -12.65
CA ALA A 85 -5.73 2.53 -12.00
C ALA A 85 -5.69 2.66 -10.46
N TRP A 86 -6.15 3.79 -9.91
CA TRP A 86 -6.26 3.97 -8.47
C TRP A 86 -7.36 3.08 -7.89
N VAL A 87 -7.14 2.52 -6.71
CA VAL A 87 -8.02 1.50 -6.12
C VAL A 87 -8.94 2.09 -5.05
N LEU A 88 -8.37 2.85 -4.11
CA LEU A 88 -9.10 3.43 -2.98
C LEU A 88 -9.75 4.77 -3.34
N THR A 89 -9.06 5.59 -4.11
CA THR A 89 -9.38 6.99 -4.38
C THR A 89 -9.89 7.23 -5.80
N ARG A 90 -10.22 6.17 -6.54
CA ARG A 90 -10.62 6.23 -7.97
C ARG A 90 -11.61 7.33 -8.28
N ASP A 91 -12.67 7.41 -7.49
CA ASP A 91 -13.81 8.28 -7.77
C ASP A 91 -13.68 9.69 -7.18
N ALA A 92 -12.61 9.96 -6.42
CA ALA A 92 -12.46 11.20 -5.66
C ALA A 92 -12.47 12.46 -6.53
N PHE A 93 -11.90 12.38 -7.74
CA PHE A 93 -11.80 13.53 -8.65
C PHE A 93 -12.89 13.54 -9.72
N THR A 94 -13.53 12.42 -9.99
CA THR A 94 -14.70 12.34 -10.89
C THR A 94 -16.00 12.68 -10.17
N ASN A 95 -16.05 12.47 -8.86
CA ASN A 95 -17.19 12.79 -8.00
C ASN A 95 -16.71 13.56 -6.74
N PRO A 96 -16.25 14.82 -6.90
CA PRO A 96 -15.68 15.60 -5.80
C PRO A 96 -16.73 15.85 -4.71
N GLN A 97 -16.33 15.62 -3.46
CA GLN A 97 -17.17 15.87 -2.29
C GLN A 97 -16.93 17.26 -1.72
N PRO A 98 -17.94 17.88 -1.08
CA PRO A 98 -17.74 19.13 -0.35
C PRO A 98 -16.77 18.90 0.82
N PRO A 99 -16.02 19.94 1.26
CA PRO A 99 -15.12 19.82 2.40
C PRO A 99 -15.85 19.37 3.66
N GLU A 100 -15.25 18.42 4.39
CA GLU A 100 -15.75 17.94 5.67
C GLU A 100 -14.75 18.27 6.78
N ARG A 101 -15.25 18.43 8.01
CA ARG A 101 -14.41 18.63 9.21
C ARG A 101 -14.58 17.45 10.14
N HIS A 102 -13.46 16.83 10.51
CA HIS A 102 -13.43 15.68 11.41
C HIS A 102 -12.48 15.96 12.57
N THR A 103 -12.72 15.28 13.68
CA THR A 103 -11.90 15.38 14.90
C THR A 103 -11.30 14.01 15.20
N ILE A 104 -9.96 13.95 15.31
CA ILE A 104 -9.25 12.74 15.73
C ILE A 104 -8.80 12.93 17.16
N GLY A 105 -9.24 12.03 18.06
CA GLY A 105 -8.80 11.99 19.45
C GLY A 105 -7.52 11.18 19.60
N PHE A 106 -6.59 11.72 20.42
CA PHE A 106 -5.34 11.05 20.77
C PHE A 106 -5.21 10.90 22.26
N GLU A 107 -4.73 9.75 22.73
CA GLU A 107 -4.37 9.48 24.11
C GLU A 107 -2.92 8.99 24.17
N ALA A 108 -2.08 9.70 24.91
CA ALA A 108 -0.62 9.43 24.97
C ALA A 108 0.04 9.30 23.57
N GLY A 109 -0.40 10.10 22.60
CA GLY A 109 0.10 10.07 21.22
C GLY A 109 -0.50 8.98 20.33
N ILE A 110 -1.38 8.13 20.85
CA ILE A 110 -2.04 7.06 20.08
C ILE A 110 -3.42 7.54 19.64
N PRO A 111 -3.79 7.47 18.35
CA PRO A 111 -5.13 7.82 17.90
C PRO A 111 -6.13 6.79 18.44
N CYS A 112 -7.19 7.25 19.12
CA CYS A 112 -8.16 6.40 19.82
C CYS A 112 -9.62 6.74 19.52
N ALA A 113 -9.91 7.87 18.86
CA ALA A 113 -11.28 8.26 18.57
C ALA A 113 -11.38 9.03 17.23
N LEU A 114 -12.54 8.92 16.58
CA LEU A 114 -12.94 9.71 15.43
C LEU A 114 -14.31 10.34 15.72
N ASP A 115 -14.40 11.66 15.59
CA ASP A 115 -15.62 12.45 15.83
C ASP A 115 -16.27 12.18 17.19
N GLY A 116 -15.43 12.02 18.22
CA GLY A 116 -15.86 11.74 19.58
C GLY A 116 -16.24 10.28 19.87
N LYS A 117 -16.22 9.41 18.87
CA LYS A 117 -16.47 7.97 19.02
C LYS A 117 -15.14 7.24 19.24
N SER A 118 -14.99 6.58 20.37
CA SER A 118 -13.85 5.70 20.63
C SER A 118 -13.90 4.47 19.74
N LEU A 119 -12.76 4.11 19.16
CA LEU A 119 -12.60 2.99 18.23
C LEU A 119 -11.34 2.20 18.60
N ASP A 120 -11.35 0.90 18.33
CA ASP A 120 -10.13 0.11 18.35
C ASP A 120 -9.19 0.55 17.21
N PRO A 121 -7.88 0.28 17.32
CA PRO A 121 -6.89 0.79 16.36
C PRO A 121 -7.17 0.42 14.90
N VAL A 122 -7.64 -0.81 14.64
CA VAL A 122 -7.92 -1.27 13.27
C VAL A 122 -9.12 -0.55 12.70
N SER A 123 -10.24 -0.53 13.43
CA SER A 123 -11.47 0.16 13.02
C SER A 123 -11.26 1.66 12.82
N LEU A 124 -10.37 2.28 13.61
CA LEU A 124 -10.04 3.69 13.45
C LEU A 124 -9.27 3.92 12.14
N ILE A 125 -8.24 3.12 11.85
CA ILE A 125 -7.46 3.22 10.62
C ILE A 125 -8.37 3.00 9.40
N GLU A 126 -9.20 1.97 9.41
CA GLU A 126 -10.13 1.68 8.30
C GLU A 126 -11.15 2.81 8.09
N SER A 127 -11.66 3.40 9.18
CA SER A 127 -12.59 4.53 9.11
C SER A 127 -11.94 5.77 8.52
N VAL A 128 -10.71 6.08 8.95
CA VAL A 128 -9.93 7.22 8.42
C VAL A 128 -9.49 6.96 6.98
N GLU A 129 -9.16 5.70 6.61
CA GLU A 129 -8.88 5.33 5.22
C GLU A 129 -10.07 5.61 4.32
N ALA A 130 -11.25 5.10 4.69
CA ALA A 130 -12.47 5.30 3.93
C ALA A 130 -12.86 6.77 3.81
N LEU A 131 -12.65 7.53 4.88
CA LEU A 131 -12.88 8.98 4.90
C LEU A 131 -11.94 9.71 3.94
N GLY A 132 -10.63 9.52 4.07
CA GLY A 132 -9.63 10.20 3.25
C GLY A 132 -9.69 9.80 1.77
N ALA A 133 -10.08 8.55 1.49
CA ALA A 133 -10.23 8.04 0.13
C ALA A 133 -11.26 8.83 -0.69
N LYS A 134 -12.37 9.28 -0.08
CA LYS A 134 -13.39 10.11 -0.73
C LYS A 134 -12.83 11.43 -1.31
N PHE A 135 -11.77 11.94 -0.70
CA PHE A 135 -11.15 13.21 -1.06
C PHE A 135 -9.86 13.05 -1.86
N GLY A 136 -9.48 11.83 -2.23
CA GLY A 136 -8.24 11.55 -2.94
C GLY A 136 -6.97 11.77 -2.12
N ILE A 137 -7.09 11.83 -0.80
CA ILE A 137 -5.95 12.01 0.11
C ILE A 137 -5.04 10.78 0.07
N GLY A 138 -3.73 11.00 0.17
CA GLY A 138 -2.74 9.93 0.31
C GLY A 138 -2.29 9.29 -1.00
N ARG A 139 -2.65 9.82 -2.17
CA ARG A 139 -2.05 9.43 -3.45
C ARG A 139 -0.59 9.87 -3.51
N GLY A 140 0.28 8.98 -3.95
CA GLY A 140 1.67 9.32 -4.18
C GLY A 140 2.39 8.33 -5.07
N ILE A 141 3.60 8.72 -5.49
CA ILE A 141 4.52 7.84 -6.20
C ILE A 141 5.82 7.81 -5.41
N HIS A 142 6.21 6.63 -4.96
CA HIS A 142 7.48 6.40 -4.30
C HIS A 142 8.52 5.91 -5.30
N LEU A 143 9.69 6.50 -5.23
CA LEU A 143 10.89 6.04 -5.93
C LEU A 143 11.92 5.61 -4.89
N GLY A 144 12.29 4.36 -4.89
CA GLY A 144 13.23 3.82 -3.90
C GLY A 144 13.89 2.53 -4.33
N ASP A 145 14.77 2.03 -3.49
CA ASP A 145 15.47 0.77 -3.74
C ASP A 145 14.58 -0.44 -3.40
N THR A 146 14.57 -1.42 -4.29
CA THR A 146 14.05 -2.76 -3.98
C THR A 146 15.04 -3.49 -3.03
N ILE A 147 14.60 -4.59 -2.42
CA ILE A 147 15.46 -5.40 -1.54
C ILE A 147 16.75 -5.84 -2.24
N ILE A 148 16.68 -6.08 -3.55
CA ILE A 148 17.84 -6.50 -4.37
C ILE A 148 18.64 -5.33 -4.96
N GLY A 149 18.38 -4.10 -4.54
CA GLY A 149 19.18 -2.92 -4.84
C GLY A 149 18.86 -2.21 -6.17
N PHE A 150 17.82 -2.62 -6.89
CA PHE A 150 17.37 -1.90 -8.09
C PHE A 150 16.41 -0.77 -7.71
N LYS A 151 16.50 0.36 -8.43
CA LYS A 151 15.50 1.42 -8.31
C LYS A 151 14.14 0.92 -8.79
N GLY A 152 13.17 1.04 -7.91
CA GLY A 152 11.78 0.73 -8.18
C GLY A 152 10.91 1.96 -8.05
N ARG A 153 9.88 2.06 -8.86
CA ARG A 153 8.85 3.08 -8.79
C ARG A 153 7.52 2.40 -8.51
N VAL A 154 6.77 2.90 -7.55
CA VAL A 154 5.49 2.34 -7.16
C VAL A 154 4.52 3.48 -6.83
N ALA A 155 3.32 3.41 -7.35
CA ALA A 155 2.23 4.27 -6.89
C ALA A 155 1.64 3.68 -5.60
N PHE A 156 1.16 4.55 -4.74
CA PHE A 156 0.50 4.13 -3.50
C PHE A 156 -0.67 5.05 -3.16
N GLU A 157 -1.57 4.51 -2.37
CA GLU A 157 -2.67 5.21 -1.75
C GLU A 157 -2.65 4.86 -0.26
N ALA A 158 -2.47 5.85 0.58
CA ALA A 158 -2.36 5.69 2.02
C ALA A 158 -3.14 6.77 2.77
N PRO A 159 -4.48 6.86 2.58
CA PRO A 159 -5.31 7.93 3.14
C PRO A 159 -5.20 8.05 4.66
N ALA A 160 -5.34 6.92 5.38
CA ALA A 160 -5.25 6.90 6.84
C ALA A 160 -3.87 7.32 7.32
N ALA A 161 -2.81 6.80 6.72
CA ALA A 161 -1.44 7.14 7.13
C ALA A 161 -1.17 8.64 6.93
N GLU A 162 -1.54 9.21 5.79
CA GLU A 162 -1.37 10.64 5.51
C GLU A 162 -2.10 11.51 6.52
N ILE A 163 -3.37 11.20 6.81
CA ILE A 163 -4.19 11.97 7.75
C ILE A 163 -3.65 11.83 9.18
N LEU A 164 -3.42 10.60 9.65
CA LEU A 164 -3.01 10.35 11.03
C LEU A 164 -1.61 10.87 11.32
N LEU A 165 -0.66 10.71 10.40
CA LEU A 165 0.69 11.23 10.58
C LEU A 165 0.73 12.76 10.58
N ASN A 166 -0.04 13.42 9.71
CA ASN A 166 -0.12 14.87 9.72
C ASN A 166 -0.81 15.39 10.98
N ALA A 167 -1.92 14.79 11.40
CA ALA A 167 -2.59 15.15 12.65
C ALA A 167 -1.67 14.97 13.86
N HIS A 168 -0.93 13.86 13.92
CA HIS A 168 0.02 13.59 15.00
C HIS A 168 1.17 14.61 15.01
N ARG A 169 1.72 14.97 13.85
CA ARG A 169 2.77 16.00 13.74
C ARG A 169 2.29 17.37 14.23
N GLU A 170 1.07 17.75 13.93
CA GLU A 170 0.51 19.01 14.44
C GLU A 170 0.33 18.96 15.98
N LEU A 171 -0.09 17.82 16.52
CA LEU A 171 -0.17 17.61 17.97
C LEU A 171 1.21 17.70 18.64
N GLU A 172 2.23 17.11 18.05
CA GLU A 172 3.60 17.17 18.55
C GLU A 172 4.15 18.61 18.67
N LYS A 173 3.77 19.51 17.79
CA LYS A 173 4.16 20.93 17.85
C LYS A 173 3.64 21.62 19.11
N LEU A 174 2.58 21.12 19.73
CA LEU A 174 2.03 21.64 20.98
C LEU A 174 2.78 21.15 22.22
N VAL A 175 3.42 19.99 22.14
CA VAL A 175 4.01 19.33 23.33
C VAL A 175 5.53 19.22 23.28
N LEU A 176 6.14 19.23 22.10
CA LEU A 176 7.58 19.14 21.94
C LEU A 176 8.21 20.52 21.74
N SER A 177 9.34 20.74 22.42
CA SER A 177 10.21 21.87 22.08
C SER A 177 10.84 21.67 20.68
N ALA A 178 11.25 22.75 20.03
CA ALA A 178 11.95 22.69 18.74
C ALA A 178 13.21 21.82 18.77
N ARG A 179 13.87 21.73 19.93
CA ARG A 179 15.06 20.87 20.10
C ARG A 179 14.68 19.40 20.17
N GLN A 180 13.60 19.06 20.87
CA GLN A 180 13.08 17.69 20.94
C GLN A 180 12.59 17.20 19.56
N SER A 181 11.86 18.04 18.83
CA SER A 181 11.40 17.70 17.48
C SER A 181 12.57 17.34 16.54
N ARG A 182 13.67 18.12 16.58
CA ARG A 182 14.86 17.85 15.76
C ARG A 182 15.61 16.56 16.12
N LEU A 183 15.47 16.10 17.36
CA LEU A 183 16.13 14.86 17.82
C LEU A 183 15.26 13.62 17.54
N LYS A 184 13.98 13.84 17.32
CA LYS A 184 13.02 12.78 16.98
C LYS A 184 13.09 12.39 15.50
N ASP A 185 13.25 13.36 14.61
CA ASP A 185 13.36 13.18 13.15
C ASP A 185 14.75 12.64 12.76
#